data_77bac2a47427f895ec33a774c6cf0eef
#
_entry.id   77bac2a47427f895ec33a774c6cf0eef
#
_cell.length_a   1.000
_cell.length_b   1.000
_cell.length_c   1.000
_cell.angle_alpha   90.00
_cell.angle_beta   90.00
_cell.angle_gamma   90.00
#
_symmetry.space_group_name_H-M   'P 1'
#
loop_
_entity.id
_entity.type
_entity.pdbx_description
1 polymer ?
#
loop_
_entity_poly.entity_id
_entity_poly.type
_entity_poly.pdbx_seq_one_letter_code
_entity_poly.pdbx_strand_id
1 'polypeptide(L)'
;ACFDGTNIRLSGKKIGMLTYAQAKFEKGLDPNTTMEAMNRACQLIEELGAGEVVGGCVDVYPEKKEPIDVAYDVGKINALLGIDVSEDEMCKYWEMVDLVPDKAKKCVHVPTWRQDILRLADFAEEVARFYGYDKIPTTLPSGEATQGGVSYQTSICNMIRNVIESYGF
;
A
#
# COMPACT_ATOMS: atom_id res chain seq x y z
N ALA A 1 1.03 17.65 -9.85
CA ALA A 1 -0.19 17.06 -10.40
C ALA A 1 -0.41 15.66 -9.88
N CYS A 2 -1.68 15.22 -9.82
CA CYS A 2 -2.07 13.85 -9.49
C CYS A 2 -2.88 13.28 -10.65
N PHE A 3 -2.70 11.99 -10.91
CA PHE A 3 -3.34 11.29 -12.02
C PHE A 3 -3.96 9.98 -11.55
N ASP A 4 -4.90 9.45 -12.31
CA ASP A 4 -5.36 8.07 -12.14
C ASP A 4 -4.24 7.09 -12.48
N GLY A 5 -3.81 6.29 -11.48
CA GLY A 5 -2.67 5.39 -11.61
C GLY A 5 -2.85 4.32 -12.68
N THR A 6 -4.09 3.82 -12.86
CA THR A 6 -4.40 2.82 -13.88
C THR A 6 -4.23 3.39 -15.28
N ASN A 7 -4.74 4.60 -15.52
CA ASN A 7 -4.59 5.28 -16.80
C ASN A 7 -3.13 5.58 -17.12
N ILE A 8 -2.34 6.03 -16.14
CA ILE A 8 -0.90 6.27 -16.32
C ILE A 8 -0.17 4.98 -16.69
N ARG A 9 -0.45 3.87 -16.00
CA ARG A 9 0.16 2.58 -16.31
C ARG A 9 -0.17 2.10 -17.71
N LEU A 10 -1.44 2.14 -18.08
CA LEU A 10 -1.89 1.69 -19.41
C LEU A 10 -1.33 2.58 -20.52
N SER A 11 -1.32 3.89 -20.32
CA SER A 11 -0.74 4.85 -21.27
C SER A 11 0.75 4.64 -21.46
N GLY A 12 1.52 4.48 -20.36
CA GLY A 12 2.95 4.18 -20.44
C GLY A 12 3.27 2.91 -21.23
N LYS A 13 2.49 1.85 -21.00
CA LYS A 13 2.60 0.61 -21.80
C LYS A 13 2.28 0.83 -23.28
N LYS A 14 1.20 1.56 -23.58
CA LYS A 14 0.72 1.80 -24.95
C LYS A 14 1.73 2.59 -25.78
N ILE A 15 2.40 3.59 -25.19
CA ILE A 15 3.40 4.41 -25.88
C ILE A 15 4.84 3.86 -25.75
N GLY A 16 5.04 2.78 -25.00
CA GLY A 16 6.36 2.20 -24.75
C GLY A 16 7.30 3.06 -23.92
N MET A 17 6.77 4.01 -23.13
CA MET A 17 7.57 4.97 -22.36
C MET A 17 7.41 4.68 -20.85
N LEU A 18 8.48 4.20 -20.23
CA LEU A 18 8.56 3.97 -18.79
C LEU A 18 9.54 5.00 -18.19
N THR A 19 9.00 5.93 -17.41
CA THR A 19 9.79 6.98 -16.75
C THR A 19 9.66 6.86 -15.23
N TYR A 20 10.62 7.45 -14.51
CA TYR A 20 10.55 7.54 -13.05
C TYR A 20 9.29 8.31 -12.58
N ALA A 21 8.93 9.38 -13.28
CA ALA A 21 7.72 10.14 -13.01
C ALA A 21 6.46 9.28 -13.20
N GLN A 22 6.38 8.51 -14.29
CA GLN A 22 5.28 7.59 -14.55
C GLN A 22 5.11 6.56 -13.41
N ALA A 23 6.21 5.98 -12.94
CA ALA A 23 6.18 5.02 -11.83
C ALA A 23 5.67 5.64 -10.51
N LYS A 24 5.97 6.92 -10.26
CA LYS A 24 5.44 7.64 -9.09
C LYS A 24 3.95 7.97 -9.24
N PHE A 25 3.54 8.47 -10.41
CA PHE A 25 2.13 8.76 -10.67
C PHE A 25 1.25 7.51 -10.69
N GLU A 26 1.78 6.37 -11.15
CA GLU A 26 1.06 5.08 -11.14
C GLU A 26 0.74 4.62 -9.71
N LYS A 27 1.65 4.83 -8.76
CA LYS A 27 1.47 4.46 -7.36
C LYS A 27 0.58 5.43 -6.57
N GLY A 28 0.26 6.57 -7.16
CA GLY A 28 -0.47 7.64 -6.51
C GLY A 28 0.43 8.62 -5.77
N LEU A 29 0.05 9.88 -5.79
CA LEU A 29 0.67 10.97 -5.06
C LEU A 29 -0.39 11.68 -4.23
N ASP A 30 0.03 12.31 -3.12
CA ASP A 30 -0.86 13.14 -2.34
C ASP A 30 -1.15 14.46 -3.07
N PRO A 31 -2.40 14.72 -3.47
CA PRO A 31 -2.77 15.98 -4.10
C PRO A 31 -2.55 17.20 -3.20
N ASN A 32 -2.60 17.04 -1.87
CA ASN A 32 -2.41 18.15 -0.92
C ASN A 32 -0.98 18.72 -0.94
N THR A 33 0.02 17.90 -1.31
CA THR A 33 1.42 18.36 -1.39
C THR A 33 1.78 19.01 -2.73
N THR A 34 0.87 19.06 -3.69
CA THR A 34 1.13 19.57 -5.05
C THR A 34 1.57 21.03 -5.06
N MET A 35 0.90 21.88 -4.28
CA MET A 35 1.23 23.31 -4.18
C MET A 35 2.59 23.55 -3.51
N GLU A 36 2.86 22.81 -2.43
CA GLU A 36 4.15 22.87 -1.74
C GLU A 36 5.31 22.49 -2.67
N ALA A 37 5.15 21.37 -3.39
CA ALA A 37 6.14 20.90 -4.36
C ALA A 37 6.36 21.92 -5.50
N MET A 38 5.29 22.56 -5.98
CA MET A 38 5.38 23.61 -7.00
C MET A 38 6.12 24.85 -6.46
N ASN A 39 5.79 25.32 -5.27
CA ASN A 39 6.47 26.45 -4.64
C ASN A 39 7.95 26.18 -4.45
N ARG A 40 8.32 24.95 -4.04
CA ARG A 40 9.75 24.58 -3.91
C ARG A 40 10.45 24.55 -5.27
N ALA A 41 9.80 24.07 -6.32
CA ALA A 41 10.34 24.10 -7.67
C ALA A 41 10.57 25.55 -8.15
N CYS A 42 9.62 26.45 -7.94
CA CYS A 42 9.76 27.87 -8.25
C CYS A 42 10.93 28.50 -7.49
N GLN A 43 11.02 28.26 -6.19
CA GLN A 43 12.12 28.74 -5.36
C GLN A 43 13.49 28.27 -5.89
N LEU A 44 13.61 27.01 -6.28
CA LEU A 44 14.86 26.47 -6.83
C LEU A 44 15.24 27.11 -8.17
N ILE A 45 14.26 27.45 -9.03
CA ILE A 45 14.51 28.16 -10.29
C ILE A 45 15.14 29.53 -10.02
N GLU A 46 14.63 30.27 -9.04
CA GLU A 46 15.15 31.58 -8.65
C GLU A 46 16.51 31.46 -7.95
N GLU A 47 16.67 30.54 -6.99
CA GLU A 47 17.93 30.30 -6.26
C GLU A 47 19.10 29.94 -7.20
N LEU A 48 18.81 29.16 -8.25
CA LEU A 48 19.81 28.74 -9.24
C LEU A 48 20.02 29.77 -10.35
N GLY A 49 19.27 30.88 -10.36
CA GLY A 49 19.34 31.87 -11.41
C GLY A 49 18.91 31.34 -12.79
N ALA A 50 18.10 30.29 -12.83
CA ALA A 50 17.65 29.65 -14.06
C ALA A 50 16.48 30.41 -14.74
N GLY A 51 15.82 31.31 -14.03
CA GLY A 51 14.72 32.12 -14.55
C GLY A 51 14.05 32.94 -13.46
N GLU A 52 13.04 33.72 -13.84
CA GLU A 52 12.18 34.49 -12.95
C GLU A 52 10.79 33.84 -12.89
N VAL A 53 10.21 33.74 -11.70
CA VAL A 53 8.88 33.19 -11.52
C VAL A 53 7.84 34.29 -11.74
N VAL A 54 6.95 34.08 -12.71
CA VAL A 54 5.83 34.98 -12.97
C VAL A 54 4.70 34.69 -11.99
N GLY A 55 4.15 35.73 -11.35
CA GLY A 55 3.07 35.61 -10.38
C GLY A 55 1.76 35.08 -10.98
N GLY A 56 0.95 34.48 -10.12
CA GLY A 56 -0.34 33.86 -10.46
C GLY A 56 -0.27 32.34 -10.48
N CYS A 57 -1.36 31.70 -10.04
CA CYS A 57 -1.51 30.26 -9.99
C CYS A 57 -2.93 29.87 -10.38
N VAL A 58 -3.04 28.78 -11.15
CA VAL A 58 -4.31 28.09 -11.39
C VAL A 58 -4.25 26.74 -10.68
N ASP A 59 -5.06 26.59 -9.65
CA ASP A 59 -5.20 25.33 -8.92
C ASP A 59 -6.58 24.75 -9.14
N VAL A 60 -6.64 23.50 -9.61
CA VAL A 60 -7.88 22.75 -9.83
C VAL A 60 -7.84 21.51 -8.98
N TYR A 61 -8.52 21.56 -7.84
CA TYR A 61 -8.59 20.46 -6.87
C TYR A 61 -10.05 20.22 -6.47
N PRO A 62 -10.83 19.51 -7.33
CA PRO A 62 -12.29 19.39 -7.17
C PRO A 62 -12.69 18.51 -5.99
N GLU A 63 -11.93 17.45 -5.70
CA GLU A 63 -12.22 16.48 -4.63
C GLU A 63 -11.08 16.46 -3.61
N LYS A 64 -11.19 17.33 -2.60
CA LYS A 64 -10.18 17.41 -1.54
C LYS A 64 -10.13 16.11 -0.75
N LYS A 65 -8.92 15.57 -0.60
CA LYS A 65 -8.66 14.44 0.28
C LYS A 65 -8.43 14.94 1.69
N GLU A 66 -9.13 14.35 2.63
CA GLU A 66 -8.97 14.59 4.06
C GLU A 66 -8.26 13.39 4.71
N PRO A 67 -7.54 13.60 5.82
CA PRO A 67 -7.02 12.50 6.64
C PRO A 67 -8.14 11.58 7.10
N ILE A 68 -7.83 10.32 7.34
CA ILE A 68 -8.81 9.32 7.77
C ILE A 68 -8.43 8.72 9.13
N ASP A 69 -9.45 8.37 9.91
CA ASP A 69 -9.27 7.62 11.13
C ASP A 69 -9.54 6.14 10.87
N VAL A 70 -8.54 5.30 11.10
CA VAL A 70 -8.64 3.86 10.90
C VAL A 70 -8.51 3.14 12.24
N ALA A 71 -9.49 2.30 12.56
CA ALA A 71 -9.52 1.55 13.81
C ALA A 71 -8.42 0.48 13.86
N TYR A 72 -7.81 0.30 15.04
CA TYR A 72 -6.86 -0.76 15.31
C TYR A 72 -7.28 -1.65 16.49
N ASP A 73 -6.69 -2.83 16.54
CA ASP A 73 -6.89 -3.81 17.62
C ASP A 73 -5.55 -4.50 17.90
N VAL A 74 -4.99 -4.23 19.07
CA VAL A 74 -3.69 -4.74 19.50
C VAL A 74 -3.64 -6.27 19.51
N GLY A 75 -4.72 -6.90 20.00
CA GLY A 75 -4.80 -8.37 20.05
C GLY A 75 -4.81 -9.00 18.66
N LYS A 76 -5.52 -8.40 17.72
CA LYS A 76 -5.54 -8.88 16.33
C LYS A 76 -4.20 -8.67 15.63
N ILE A 77 -3.52 -7.54 15.88
CA ILE A 77 -2.18 -7.29 15.32
C ILE A 77 -1.20 -8.33 15.84
N ASN A 78 -1.16 -8.53 17.16
CA ASN A 78 -0.30 -9.54 17.77
C ASN A 78 -0.59 -10.96 17.27
N ALA A 79 -1.87 -11.32 17.16
CA ALA A 79 -2.28 -12.61 16.62
C ALA A 79 -1.88 -12.79 15.13
N LEU A 80 -1.99 -11.73 14.32
CA LEU A 80 -1.59 -11.75 12.92
C LEU A 80 -0.10 -11.95 12.75
N LEU A 81 0.70 -11.30 13.60
CA LEU A 81 2.18 -11.33 13.52
C LEU A 81 2.80 -12.48 14.31
N GLY A 82 2.03 -13.11 15.23
CA GLY A 82 2.56 -14.16 16.11
C GLY A 82 3.55 -13.63 17.16
N ILE A 83 3.38 -12.40 17.63
CA ILE A 83 4.21 -11.70 18.61
C ILE A 83 3.37 -11.17 19.77
N ASP A 84 4.03 -10.62 20.78
CA ASP A 84 3.37 -9.97 21.92
C ASP A 84 4.03 -8.60 22.16
N VAL A 85 3.51 -7.58 21.48
CA VAL A 85 3.94 -6.19 21.57
C VAL A 85 2.87 -5.38 22.28
N SER A 86 3.28 -4.55 23.22
CA SER A 86 2.37 -3.69 23.97
C SER A 86 1.78 -2.58 23.09
N GLU A 87 0.59 -2.07 23.47
CA GLU A 87 -0.03 -0.94 22.78
C GLU A 87 0.86 0.29 22.74
N ASP A 88 1.55 0.56 23.86
CA ASP A 88 2.44 1.72 23.97
C ASP A 88 3.62 1.66 23.00
N GLU A 89 4.12 0.47 22.75
CA GLU A 89 5.20 0.24 21.81
C GLU A 89 4.71 0.31 20.35
N MET A 90 3.55 -0.25 20.04
CA MET A 90 2.92 -0.09 18.73
C MET A 90 2.67 1.38 18.39
N CYS A 91 2.13 2.15 19.34
CA CYS A 91 1.91 3.58 19.16
C CYS A 91 3.20 4.33 18.85
N LYS A 92 4.30 4.02 19.55
CA LYS A 92 5.62 4.61 19.25
C LYS A 92 6.10 4.29 17.84
N TYR A 93 5.91 3.06 17.37
CA TYR A 93 6.27 2.68 16.00
C TYR A 93 5.47 3.47 14.97
N TRP A 94 4.17 3.65 15.18
CA TRP A 94 3.33 4.45 14.29
C TRP A 94 3.70 5.93 14.31
N GLU A 95 3.99 6.50 15.49
CA GLU A 95 4.45 7.89 15.61
C GLU A 95 5.77 8.15 14.86
N MET A 96 6.66 7.16 14.77
CA MET A 96 7.92 7.27 14.00
C MET A 96 7.71 7.41 12.48
N VAL A 97 6.51 7.15 11.99
CA VAL A 97 6.11 7.28 10.58
C VAL A 97 4.95 8.25 10.39
N ASP A 98 4.87 9.23 11.28
CA ASP A 98 3.89 10.33 11.25
C ASP A 98 2.42 9.88 11.30
N LEU A 99 2.15 8.71 11.87
CA LEU A 99 0.80 8.27 12.19
C LEU A 99 0.47 8.70 13.63
N VAL A 100 -0.73 9.21 13.85
CA VAL A 100 -1.11 9.76 15.17
C VAL A 100 -2.13 8.83 15.84
N PRO A 101 -1.71 7.97 16.80
CA PRO A 101 -2.62 7.07 17.48
C PRO A 101 -3.47 7.80 18.53
N ASP A 102 -4.78 7.51 18.54
CA ASP A 102 -5.72 7.89 19.58
C ASP A 102 -6.13 6.64 20.38
N LYS A 103 -5.48 6.44 21.54
CA LYS A 103 -5.73 5.28 22.40
C LYS A 103 -7.13 5.28 23.00
N ALA A 104 -7.74 6.45 23.19
CA ALA A 104 -9.08 6.54 23.78
C ALA A 104 -10.14 6.05 22.77
N LYS A 105 -9.98 6.38 21.51
CA LYS A 105 -10.87 5.94 20.43
C LYS A 105 -10.45 4.64 19.77
N LYS A 106 -9.27 4.10 20.08
CA LYS A 106 -8.68 2.92 19.41
C LYS A 106 -8.62 3.09 17.90
N CYS A 107 -8.20 4.25 17.45
CA CYS A 107 -7.96 4.55 16.05
C CYS A 107 -6.60 5.27 15.85
N VAL A 108 -6.13 5.25 14.62
CA VAL A 108 -4.96 6.00 14.20
C VAL A 108 -5.40 7.01 13.16
N HIS A 109 -5.02 8.27 13.35
CA HIS A 109 -5.21 9.32 12.37
C HIS A 109 -4.14 9.20 11.29
N VAL A 110 -4.57 8.87 10.07
CA VAL A 110 -3.70 8.60 8.92
C VAL A 110 -3.67 9.83 8.03
N PRO A 111 -2.50 10.44 7.80
CA PRO A 111 -2.38 11.60 6.93
C PRO A 111 -2.60 11.23 5.46
N THR A 112 -2.96 12.21 4.64
CA THR A 112 -3.36 12.01 3.24
C THR A 112 -2.26 11.46 2.34
N TRP A 113 -1.00 11.65 2.70
CA TRP A 113 0.15 11.14 1.95
C TRP A 113 0.44 9.65 2.21
N ARG A 114 -0.09 9.05 3.30
CA ARG A 114 -0.06 7.62 3.58
C ARG A 114 -1.27 6.93 2.96
N GLN A 115 -1.31 6.87 1.63
CA GLN A 115 -2.41 6.25 0.87
C GLN A 115 -2.40 4.72 0.93
N ASP A 116 -1.35 4.14 1.44
CA ASP A 116 -1.12 2.71 1.66
C ASP A 116 -1.83 2.17 2.90
N ILE A 117 -2.12 3.01 3.89
CA ILE A 117 -2.70 2.59 5.17
C ILE A 117 -4.21 2.79 5.17
N LEU A 118 -4.95 1.70 4.97
CA LEU A 118 -6.41 1.71 4.88
C LEU A 118 -7.08 0.78 5.89
N ARG A 119 -6.34 -0.16 6.48
CA ARG A 119 -6.89 -1.23 7.32
C ARG A 119 -5.86 -1.75 8.33
N LEU A 120 -6.35 -2.57 9.27
CA LEU A 120 -5.56 -3.12 10.37
C LEU A 120 -4.30 -3.87 9.91
N ALA A 121 -4.35 -4.56 8.77
CA ALA A 121 -3.20 -5.30 8.26
C ALA A 121 -2.03 -4.38 7.90
N ASP A 122 -2.32 -3.16 7.43
CA ASP A 122 -1.31 -2.17 7.06
C ASP A 122 -0.59 -1.63 8.32
N PHE A 123 -1.32 -1.49 9.45
CA PHE A 123 -0.71 -1.18 10.75
C PHE A 123 0.16 -2.32 11.29
N ALA A 124 -0.27 -3.57 11.07
CA ALA A 124 0.52 -4.72 11.46
C ALA A 124 1.84 -4.78 10.67
N GLU A 125 1.83 -4.40 9.40
CA GLU A 125 3.04 -4.29 8.58
C GLU A 125 4.02 -3.27 9.17
N GLU A 126 3.55 -2.08 9.56
CA GLU A 126 4.40 -1.07 10.20
C GLU A 126 4.99 -1.59 11.53
N VAL A 127 4.18 -2.26 12.36
CA VAL A 127 4.67 -2.87 13.60
C VAL A 127 5.73 -3.93 13.30
N ALA A 128 5.49 -4.83 12.34
CA ALA A 128 6.44 -5.88 11.97
C ALA A 128 7.77 -5.31 11.48
N ARG A 129 7.72 -4.22 10.70
CA ARG A 129 8.90 -3.55 10.15
C ARG A 129 9.79 -2.96 11.24
N PHE A 130 9.22 -2.29 12.25
CA PHE A 130 9.98 -1.71 13.37
C PHE A 130 10.37 -2.73 14.43
N TYR A 131 9.52 -3.72 14.68
CA TYR A 131 9.85 -4.85 15.56
C TYR A 131 11.04 -5.66 14.99
N GLY A 132 11.10 -5.82 13.69
CA GLY A 132 12.10 -6.55 12.94
C GLY A 132 11.59 -7.92 12.50
N TYR A 133 11.51 -8.14 11.20
CA TYR A 133 11.05 -9.41 10.61
C TYR A 133 11.87 -10.62 11.04
N ASP A 134 13.15 -10.42 11.29
CA ASP A 134 14.09 -11.45 11.79
C ASP A 134 13.77 -11.95 13.20
N LYS A 135 13.04 -11.16 13.98
CA LYS A 135 12.61 -11.51 15.35
C LYS A 135 11.26 -12.21 15.39
N ILE A 136 10.50 -12.20 14.30
CA ILE A 136 9.20 -12.87 14.23
C ILE A 136 9.43 -14.37 14.11
N PRO A 137 8.89 -15.21 15.03
CA PRO A 137 9.13 -16.63 15.02
C PRO A 137 8.52 -17.31 13.79
N THR A 138 9.27 -18.20 13.17
CA THR A 138 8.75 -19.07 12.11
C THR A 138 7.87 -20.14 12.73
N THR A 139 6.60 -20.21 12.35
CA THR A 139 5.64 -21.21 12.81
C THR A 139 5.15 -22.08 11.66
N LEU A 140 4.81 -23.34 11.96
CA LEU A 140 4.14 -24.20 10.99
C LEU A 140 2.67 -23.81 10.86
N PRO A 141 2.10 -23.86 9.65
CA PRO A 141 0.66 -23.68 9.47
C PRO A 141 -0.12 -24.70 10.32
N SER A 142 -1.11 -24.23 11.06
CA SER A 142 -2.02 -25.06 11.82
C SER A 142 -3.45 -24.89 11.30
N GLY A 143 -4.12 -25.97 11.00
CA GLY A 143 -5.50 -25.97 10.52
C GLY A 143 -6.09 -27.38 10.51
N GLU A 144 -7.40 -27.46 10.44
CA GLU A 144 -8.08 -28.73 10.26
C GLU A 144 -7.74 -29.31 8.89
N ALA A 145 -7.31 -30.57 8.89
CA ALA A 145 -7.11 -31.29 7.64
C ALA A 145 -8.48 -31.55 7.00
N THR A 146 -8.72 -30.95 5.84
CA THR A 146 -9.91 -31.27 5.04
C THR A 146 -9.58 -32.40 4.09
N GLN A 147 -10.56 -33.31 3.87
CA GLN A 147 -10.41 -34.37 2.90
C GLN A 147 -10.22 -33.76 1.51
N GLY A 148 -9.02 -33.91 0.95
CA GLY A 148 -8.74 -33.49 -0.42
C GLY A 148 -9.53 -34.33 -1.42
N GLY A 149 -9.80 -33.78 -2.59
CA GLY A 149 -10.45 -34.48 -3.67
C GLY A 149 -10.57 -33.62 -4.92
N VAL A 150 -10.77 -34.26 -6.05
CA VAL A 150 -11.07 -33.58 -7.30
C VAL A 150 -12.57 -33.61 -7.57
N SER A 151 -13.11 -32.59 -8.22
CA SER A 151 -14.49 -32.60 -8.65
C SER A 151 -14.76 -33.77 -9.63
N TYR A 152 -16.03 -34.23 -9.71
CA TYR A 152 -16.44 -35.27 -10.65
C TYR A 152 -16.01 -34.95 -12.10
N GLN A 153 -16.19 -33.71 -12.50
CA GLN A 153 -15.77 -33.25 -13.81
C GLN A 153 -14.24 -33.35 -14.04
N THR A 154 -13.46 -32.92 -13.05
CA THR A 154 -11.99 -33.03 -13.09
C THR A 154 -11.54 -34.48 -13.13
N SER A 155 -12.22 -35.40 -12.40
CA SER A 155 -11.95 -36.83 -12.40
C SER A 155 -12.16 -37.42 -13.80
N ILE A 156 -13.27 -37.08 -14.48
CA ILE A 156 -13.53 -37.54 -15.84
C ILE A 156 -12.48 -36.97 -16.82
N CYS A 157 -12.15 -35.69 -16.72
CA CYS A 157 -11.13 -35.08 -17.58
C CYS A 157 -9.78 -35.78 -17.42
N ASN A 158 -9.39 -36.11 -16.19
CA ASN A 158 -8.15 -36.85 -15.92
C ASN A 158 -8.19 -38.28 -16.50
N MET A 159 -9.32 -38.95 -16.36
CA MET A 159 -9.50 -40.27 -16.92
C MET A 159 -9.36 -40.25 -18.48
N ILE A 160 -10.02 -39.30 -19.15
CA ILE A 160 -9.93 -39.13 -20.59
C ILE A 160 -8.50 -38.83 -21.00
N ARG A 161 -7.82 -37.93 -20.30
CA ARG A 161 -6.41 -37.57 -20.55
C ARG A 161 -5.51 -38.81 -20.48
N ASN A 162 -5.61 -39.59 -19.41
CA ASN A 162 -4.83 -40.80 -19.24
C ASN A 162 -5.06 -41.83 -20.36
N VAL A 163 -6.31 -41.96 -20.82
CA VAL A 163 -6.63 -42.85 -21.93
C VAL A 163 -5.99 -42.35 -23.23
N ILE A 164 -6.12 -41.05 -23.54
CA ILE A 164 -5.53 -40.47 -24.75
C ILE A 164 -4.00 -40.61 -24.76
N GLU A 165 -3.36 -40.28 -23.61
CA GLU A 165 -1.92 -40.45 -23.44
C GLU A 165 -1.46 -41.90 -23.62
N SER A 166 -2.26 -42.89 -23.16
CA SER A 166 -1.94 -44.31 -23.35
C SER A 166 -1.98 -44.78 -24.81
N TYR A 167 -2.67 -44.04 -25.66
CA TYR A 167 -2.71 -44.25 -27.13
C TYR A 167 -1.64 -43.44 -27.89
N GLY A 168 -0.80 -42.67 -27.16
CA GLY A 168 0.33 -41.94 -27.74
C GLY A 168 0.01 -40.58 -28.32
N PHE A 169 -1.07 -39.94 -27.83
CA PHE A 169 -1.45 -38.57 -28.17
C PHE A 169 -1.01 -37.57 -27.12
#